data_9721584fc9e3f93c277bc0c404710e78
#
_entry.id   9721584fc9e3f93c277bc0c404710e78
#
_cell.length_a   1.000
_cell.length_b   1.000
_cell.length_c   1.000
_cell.angle_alpha   90.00
_cell.angle_beta   90.00
_cell.angle_gamma   90.00
#
_symmetry.space_group_name_H-M   'P 1'
#
loop_
_entity.id
_entity.type
_entity.pdbx_description
1 polymer ?
#
loop_
_entity_poly.entity_id
_entity_poly.type
_entity_poly.pdbx_seq_one_letter_code
_entity_poly.pdbx_strand_id
1 'polypeptide(L)' 'MSREGKFLIHCMECYRLAKHLSGAAVAELFARHGLFGYIMRYFESLHVNGDKYLVEDFDDYIAHHVV' A
#
# COMPACT_ATOMS: atom_id res chain seq x y z
N MET A 1 -10.06 12.13 -10.22
CA MET A 1 -9.02 11.56 -9.35
C MET A 1 -7.78 11.26 -10.19
N SER A 2 -6.59 11.53 -9.67
CA SER A 2 -5.35 11.30 -10.39
C SER A 2 -5.05 9.81 -10.55
N ARG A 3 -4.13 9.50 -11.45
CA ARG A 3 -3.65 8.11 -11.63
C ARG A 3 -3.06 7.58 -10.33
N GLU A 4 -2.30 8.42 -9.65
CA GLU A 4 -1.66 8.08 -8.39
C GLU A 4 -2.69 7.81 -7.30
N GLY A 5 -3.74 8.64 -7.22
CA GLY A 5 -4.80 8.44 -6.25
C GLY A 5 -5.57 7.15 -6.48
N LYS A 6 -5.86 6.84 -7.75
CA LYS A 6 -6.52 5.57 -8.10
C LYS A 6 -5.65 4.38 -7.73
N PHE A 7 -4.37 4.48 -7.98
CA PHE A 7 -3.43 3.40 -7.64
C PHE A 7 -3.32 3.21 -6.14
N LEU A 8 -3.32 4.30 -5.38
CA LEU A 8 -3.29 4.23 -3.92
C LEU A 8 -4.50 3.47 -3.38
N ILE A 9 -5.68 3.77 -3.90
CA ILE A 9 -6.91 3.06 -3.51
C ILE A 9 -6.80 1.58 -3.86
N HIS A 10 -6.27 1.28 -5.04
CA HIS A 10 -6.05 -0.11 -5.47
C HIS A 10 -5.11 -0.85 -4.51
N CYS A 11 -4.01 -0.21 -4.12
CA CYS A 11 -3.05 -0.79 -3.19
C CYS A 11 -3.69 -1.10 -1.84
N MET A 12 -4.49 -0.17 -1.32
CA MET A 12 -5.19 -0.36 -0.06
C MET A 12 -6.16 -1.54 -0.15
N GLU A 13 -6.90 -1.63 -1.24
CA GLU A 13 -7.87 -2.71 -1.44
C GLU A 13 -7.18 -4.07 -1.57
N CYS A 14 -6.09 -4.13 -2.32
CA CYS A 14 -5.32 -5.37 -2.46
C CYS A 14 -4.79 -5.86 -1.10
N TYR A 15 -4.24 -4.93 -0.33
CA TYR A 15 -3.70 -5.27 0.98
C TYR A 15 -4.81 -5.70 1.94
N ARG A 16 -5.93 -4.97 1.91
CA ARG A 16 -7.09 -5.28 2.75
C ARG A 16 -7.58 -6.70 2.50
N LEU A 17 -7.76 -7.07 1.24
CA LEU A 17 -8.27 -8.40 0.87
C LEU A 17 -7.27 -9.49 1.22
N ALA A 18 -5.99 -9.27 0.95
CA ALA A 18 -4.96 -10.27 1.21
C ALA A 18 -4.77 -10.56 2.69
N LYS A 19 -4.94 -9.54 3.54
CA LYS A 19 -4.71 -9.66 4.99
C LYS A 19 -6.01 -9.82 5.79
N HIS A 20 -7.15 -9.82 5.12
CA HIS A 20 -8.47 -9.93 5.79
C HIS A 20 -8.70 -8.83 6.82
N LEU A 21 -8.35 -7.60 6.43
CA LEU A 21 -8.50 -6.45 7.32
C LEU A 21 -9.69 -5.60 6.90
N SER A 22 -10.14 -4.73 7.81
CA SER A 22 -11.12 -3.70 7.48
C SER A 22 -10.43 -2.55 6.75
N GLY A 23 -11.21 -1.73 6.04
CA GLY A 23 -10.66 -0.54 5.39
C GLY A 23 -10.04 0.42 6.40
N ALA A 24 -10.67 0.58 7.56
CA ALA A 24 -10.16 1.45 8.61
C ALA A 24 -8.80 0.94 9.14
N ALA A 25 -8.66 -0.37 9.31
CA ALA A 25 -7.42 -0.96 9.79
C ALA A 25 -6.28 -0.75 8.80
N VAL A 26 -6.57 -0.90 7.50
CA VAL A 26 -5.56 -0.67 6.46
C VAL A 26 -5.15 0.80 6.42
N ALA A 27 -6.11 1.71 6.50
CA ALA A 27 -5.82 3.14 6.48
C ALA A 27 -4.92 3.53 7.66
N GLU A 28 -5.22 3.01 8.85
CA GLU A 28 -4.40 3.27 10.03
C GLU A 28 -2.99 2.69 9.88
N LEU A 29 -2.88 1.47 9.39
CA LEU A 29 -1.60 0.81 9.21
C LEU A 29 -0.74 1.55 8.19
N PHE A 30 -1.32 1.95 7.06
CA PHE A 30 -0.61 2.69 6.03
C PHE A 30 -0.15 4.05 6.53
N ALA A 31 -1.01 4.73 7.30
CA ALA A 31 -0.64 6.03 7.88
C ALA A 31 0.50 5.88 8.89
N ARG A 32 0.40 4.88 9.76
CA ARG A 32 1.40 4.66 10.81
C ARG A 32 2.79 4.40 10.23
N HIS A 33 2.86 3.63 9.16
CA HIS A 33 4.14 3.21 8.59
C HIS A 33 4.59 4.05 7.38
N GLY A 34 3.86 5.12 7.08
CA GLY A 34 4.25 6.02 5.98
C GLY A 34 4.07 5.44 4.59
N LEU A 35 3.19 4.46 4.42
CA LEU A 35 2.97 3.82 3.13
C LEU A 35 2.32 4.73 2.11
N PHE A 36 1.48 5.68 2.55
CA PHE A 36 0.88 6.62 1.60
C PHE A 36 1.96 7.39 0.85
N GLY A 37 2.94 7.93 1.58
CA GLY A 37 4.05 8.65 0.97
C GLY A 37 4.92 7.75 0.10
N TYR A 38 5.18 6.54 0.58
CA TYR A 38 5.97 5.55 -0.17
C TYR A 38 5.32 5.23 -1.51
N ILE A 39 4.03 4.95 -1.52
CA ILE A 39 3.31 4.58 -2.73
C ILE A 39 3.28 5.74 -3.73
N MET A 40 3.03 6.96 -3.24
CA MET A 40 3.00 8.13 -4.12
C MET A 40 4.38 8.42 -4.69
N ARG A 41 5.42 8.31 -3.87
CA ARG A 41 6.79 8.60 -4.29
C ARG A 41 7.29 7.61 -5.35
N TYR A 42 6.96 6.34 -5.20
CA TYR A 42 7.45 5.28 -6.08
C TYR A 42 6.37 4.75 -7.02
N PHE A 43 5.36 5.57 -7.31
CA PHE A 43 4.25 5.19 -8.19
C PHE A 43 4.72 4.57 -9.49
N GLU A 44 5.69 5.19 -10.16
CA GLU A 44 6.14 4.72 -11.49
C GLU A 44 6.73 3.31 -11.41
N SER A 45 7.44 3.00 -10.34
CA SER A 45 8.03 1.68 -10.16
C SER A 45 6.99 0.66 -9.70
N LEU A 46 6.07 1.07 -8.84
CA LEU A 46 5.13 0.14 -8.22
C LEU A 46 3.97 -0.24 -9.12
N HIS A 47 3.47 0.71 -9.93
CA HIS A 47 2.22 0.50 -10.67
C HIS A 47 2.35 -0.55 -11.77
N VAL A 48 3.55 -0.94 -12.16
CA VAL A 48 3.77 -1.97 -13.17
C VAL A 48 3.80 -3.39 -12.60
N ASN A 49 3.70 -3.53 -11.29
CA ASN A 49 3.77 -4.83 -10.62
C ASN A 49 2.38 -5.39 -10.35
N GLY A 50 2.30 -6.72 -10.24
CA GLY A 50 1.05 -7.38 -9.92
C GLY A 50 0.69 -7.27 -8.44
N ASP A 51 -0.57 -7.59 -8.12
CA ASP A 51 -1.11 -7.41 -6.77
C ASP A 51 -0.34 -8.20 -5.70
N LYS A 52 0.03 -9.42 -6.01
CA LYS A 52 0.78 -10.26 -5.07
C LYS A 52 2.12 -9.61 -4.71
N TYR A 53 2.81 -9.09 -5.71
CA TYR A 53 4.09 -8.42 -5.50
C TYR A 53 3.91 -7.18 -4.61
N LEU A 54 2.85 -6.42 -4.85
CA LEU A 54 2.57 -5.21 -4.07
C LEU A 54 2.35 -5.54 -2.59
N VAL A 55 1.58 -6.58 -2.31
CA VAL A 55 1.32 -7.00 -0.93
C VAL A 55 2.62 -7.41 -0.23
N GLU A 56 3.46 -8.18 -0.92
CA GLU A 56 4.76 -8.60 -0.37
C GLU A 56 5.68 -7.40 -0.14
N ASP A 57 5.69 -6.46 -1.08
CA ASP A 57 6.51 -5.25 -0.96
C ASP A 57 6.07 -4.40 0.24
N PHE A 58 4.76 -4.25 0.42
CA PHE A 58 4.24 -3.49 1.55
C PHE A 58 4.52 -4.17 2.88
N ASP A 59 4.44 -5.49 2.94
CA ASP A 59 4.82 -6.23 4.14
C ASP A 59 6.29 -6.00 4.49
N ASP A 60 7.17 -6.03 3.50
CA ASP A 60 8.59 -5.75 3.71
C ASP A 60 8.81 -4.33 4.20
N TYR A 61 8.12 -3.37 3.59
CA TYR A 61 8.24 -1.97 3.98
C TYR A 61 7.82 -1.78 5.44
N ILE A 62 6.69 -2.36 5.82
CA ILE A 62 6.19 -2.27 7.20
C ILE A 62 7.18 -2.90 8.18
N ALA A 63 7.76 -4.04 7.82
CA ALA A 63 8.71 -4.73 8.69
C ALA A 63 9.98 -3.91 8.94
N HIS A 64 10.38 -3.07 7.99
CA HIS A 64 11.62 -2.29 8.06
C HIS A 64 11.40 -0.83 8.44
N HIS A 65 10.15 -0.38 8.56
CA HIS A 65 9.81 1.01 8.89
C HIS A 65 8.87 1.01 10.10
N VAL A 66 9.38 0.48 11.20
CA VAL A 66 8.66 0.43 12.47
C VAL A 66 8.71 1.81 13.11
N VAL A 67 7.55 2.27 13.55
CA VAL A 67 7.42 3.56 14.21
C VAL A 67 7.62 3.41 15.70
#